data_0df018cf1f16fd5df651ae65745a4707
#
_entry.id   0df018cf1f16fd5df651ae65745a4707
#
_cell.length_a   1.000
_cell.length_b   1.000
_cell.length_c   1.000
_cell.angle_alpha   90.00
_cell.angle_beta   90.00
_cell.angle_gamma   90.00
#
_symmetry.space_group_name_H-M   'P 1'
#
loop_
_entity.id
_entity.type
_entity.pdbx_description
1 polymer ?
#
loop_
_entity_poly.entity_id
_entity_poly.type
_entity_poly.pdbx_seq_one_letter_code
_entity_poly.pdbx_strand_id
1 'polypeptide(L)'
;MRHDDAMKADEFNPTLYASRRSRLAQAMQGGVAVVPTAPERVRNRDTHFPFRYDSHFYYLTGFPEPEAALVIVAGPEPKSLLFCREKNEEREIWDGFRFGPEGARERFGVAEAHPIAALDEKMVTLLADQPALFYPVGADAAWDARAMRWLNAVRANARAGVCAPERMHDVRALVDEMRLVKDAHELGIMRRAAAISAAAHRRAMAAARPGRFEYEIEAELLYEFRRRAAQFPAYWPIVAGGANACVLHYVFNDAELRDGDLVLIDAGCELAGYASDLTRTFPVGDRFSAAQREVYELVLAAQRAAIEKVRAGNAWIDPHEAAVRVLAQGLIDLKLLAGTLDEALEKETYKRFYMHRTGHWLGLDVHDAGDYKRAGKWRTLAPGMTLTVEPGLYIRAADDVPERLRDIGVRIEDDVLVTDAGCEVLTAEAPKGIADIEALKRDAP
;
A
#
# COMPACT_ATOMS: atom_id res chain seq x y z
N MET A 1 -7.54 -10.22 -24.31
CA MET A 1 -7.57 -10.79 -22.95
C MET A 1 -8.83 -10.21 -22.31
N ARG A 2 -9.80 -11.02 -21.93
CA ARG A 2 -11.02 -10.50 -21.29
C ARG A 2 -10.62 -9.96 -19.90
N HIS A 3 -11.15 -8.82 -19.46
CA HIS A 3 -10.95 -8.31 -18.10
C HIS A 3 -11.34 -9.33 -17.01
N ASP A 4 -12.12 -10.35 -17.38
CA ASP A 4 -12.45 -11.51 -16.53
C ASP A 4 -11.24 -12.37 -16.11
N ASP A 5 -10.10 -12.27 -16.83
CA ASP A 5 -8.91 -13.07 -16.53
C ASP A 5 -7.99 -12.43 -15.48
N ALA A 6 -8.20 -11.17 -15.12
CA ALA A 6 -7.37 -10.48 -14.12
C ALA A 6 -7.68 -10.93 -12.68
N MET A 7 -8.93 -11.31 -12.40
CA MET A 7 -9.31 -12.17 -11.28
C MET A 7 -9.84 -13.46 -11.86
N LYS A 8 -9.16 -14.58 -11.65
CA LYS A 8 -9.74 -15.90 -11.95
C LYS A 8 -11.13 -15.92 -11.34
N ALA A 9 -12.10 -16.43 -12.10
CA ALA A 9 -13.52 -16.45 -11.68
C ALA A 9 -13.71 -17.05 -10.27
N ASP A 10 -12.76 -17.87 -9.81
CA ASP A 10 -12.71 -18.50 -8.49
C ASP A 10 -12.29 -17.54 -7.34
N GLU A 11 -11.80 -16.33 -7.62
CA GLU A 11 -11.28 -15.39 -6.60
C GLU A 11 -12.27 -14.28 -6.23
N PHE A 12 -13.26 -13.98 -7.06
CA PHE A 12 -14.26 -12.96 -6.76
C PHE A 12 -15.42 -13.53 -5.94
N ASN A 13 -15.56 -13.05 -4.70
CA ASN A 13 -16.63 -13.44 -3.79
C ASN A 13 -17.61 -12.29 -3.54
N PRO A 14 -18.76 -12.22 -4.25
CA PRO A 14 -19.72 -11.13 -4.10
C PRO A 14 -20.30 -11.04 -2.67
N THR A 15 -20.42 -12.16 -1.96
CA THR A 15 -20.91 -12.19 -0.57
C THR A 15 -19.98 -11.45 0.39
N LEU A 16 -18.66 -11.52 0.16
CA LEU A 16 -17.68 -10.78 0.95
C LEU A 16 -17.88 -9.27 0.82
N TYR A 17 -17.99 -8.78 -0.41
CA TYR A 17 -18.22 -7.36 -0.66
C TYR A 17 -19.58 -6.89 -0.15
N ALA A 18 -20.63 -7.71 -0.27
CA ALA A 18 -21.94 -7.43 0.33
C ALA A 18 -21.85 -7.31 1.86
N SER A 19 -21.10 -8.19 2.52
CA SER A 19 -20.85 -8.11 3.97
C SER A 19 -20.14 -6.81 4.37
N ARG A 20 -19.12 -6.38 3.60
CA ARG A 20 -18.42 -5.10 3.83
C ARG A 20 -19.36 -3.91 3.69
N ARG A 21 -20.21 -3.88 2.66
CA ARG A 21 -21.25 -2.83 2.49
C ARG A 21 -22.25 -2.82 3.63
N SER A 22 -22.69 -3.98 4.11
CA SER A 22 -23.59 -4.09 5.27
C SER A 22 -22.95 -3.59 6.56
N ARG A 23 -21.68 -3.91 6.81
CA ARG A 23 -20.91 -3.38 7.96
C ARG A 23 -20.82 -1.86 7.91
N LEU A 24 -20.53 -1.27 6.74
CA LEU A 24 -20.49 0.18 6.58
C LEU A 24 -21.87 0.80 6.86
N ALA A 25 -22.94 0.24 6.30
CA ALA A 25 -24.31 0.72 6.55
C ALA A 25 -24.67 0.69 8.05
N GLN A 26 -24.25 -0.34 8.78
CA GLN A 26 -24.45 -0.42 10.24
C GLN A 26 -23.64 0.67 10.97
N ALA A 27 -22.37 0.87 10.58
CA ALA A 27 -21.51 1.87 11.20
C ALA A 27 -22.02 3.32 10.99
N MET A 28 -22.70 3.59 9.88
CA MET A 28 -23.31 4.90 9.56
C MET A 28 -24.48 5.26 10.46
N GLN A 29 -25.19 4.30 11.04
CA GLN A 29 -26.38 4.52 11.89
C GLN A 29 -27.48 5.34 11.19
N GLY A 30 -27.59 5.25 9.87
CA GLY A 30 -28.54 5.98 9.02
C GLY A 30 -27.87 6.97 8.08
N GLY A 31 -28.63 7.44 7.07
CA GLY A 31 -28.12 8.35 6.04
C GLY A 31 -27.67 7.64 4.76
N VAL A 32 -27.03 8.39 3.89
CA VAL A 32 -26.60 7.95 2.56
C VAL A 32 -25.09 8.14 2.43
N ALA A 33 -24.37 7.09 2.03
CA ALA A 33 -22.97 7.17 1.65
C ALA A 33 -22.81 7.19 0.12
N VAL A 34 -21.87 7.98 -0.37
CA VAL A 34 -21.40 7.97 -1.76
C VAL A 34 -19.89 7.78 -1.77
N VAL A 35 -19.45 6.71 -2.41
CA VAL A 35 -18.02 6.37 -2.55
C VAL A 35 -17.71 6.27 -4.04
N PRO A 36 -17.06 7.28 -4.64
CA PRO A 36 -16.65 7.23 -6.04
C PRO A 36 -15.40 6.40 -6.23
N THR A 37 -15.21 5.86 -7.44
CA THR A 37 -13.91 5.34 -7.86
C THR A 37 -12.97 6.48 -8.27
N ALA A 38 -11.69 6.17 -8.48
CA ALA A 38 -10.72 7.14 -8.97
C ALA A 38 -11.05 7.61 -10.40
N PRO A 39 -10.71 8.85 -10.78
CA PRO A 39 -10.78 9.29 -12.16
C PRO A 39 -9.65 8.68 -13.00
N GLU A 40 -9.87 8.52 -14.30
CA GLU A 40 -8.79 8.24 -15.23
C GLU A 40 -7.80 9.43 -15.27
N ARG A 41 -6.50 9.14 -15.32
CA ARG A 41 -5.43 10.14 -15.28
C ARG A 41 -4.78 10.27 -16.66
N VAL A 42 -4.79 11.47 -17.22
CA VAL A 42 -4.09 11.78 -18.47
C VAL A 42 -2.59 11.73 -18.23
N ARG A 43 -1.87 10.95 -19.06
CA ARG A 43 -0.41 10.92 -19.09
C ARG A 43 0.13 12.03 -20.00
N ASN A 44 -0.39 12.09 -21.21
CA ASN A 44 -0.12 13.15 -22.17
C ASN A 44 -1.26 13.24 -23.20
N ARG A 45 -1.67 14.45 -23.59
CA ARG A 45 -2.73 14.75 -24.56
C ARG A 45 -3.96 13.86 -24.39
N ASP A 46 -4.08 12.81 -25.20
CA ASP A 46 -5.17 11.84 -25.28
C ASP A 46 -4.80 10.43 -24.76
N THR A 47 -3.56 10.27 -24.27
CA THR A 47 -3.08 9.01 -23.69
C THR A 47 -3.22 9.06 -22.18
N HIS A 48 -3.79 7.99 -21.59
CA HIS A 48 -3.99 7.87 -20.15
C HIS A 48 -2.93 6.96 -19.52
N PHE A 49 -2.67 7.16 -18.22
CA PHE A 49 -2.04 6.13 -17.41
C PHE A 49 -2.96 4.92 -17.30
N PRO A 50 -2.43 3.71 -17.07
CA PRO A 50 -3.25 2.56 -16.73
C PRO A 50 -4.19 2.90 -15.58
N PHE A 51 -5.47 2.57 -15.74
CA PHE A 51 -6.47 2.87 -14.71
C PHE A 51 -6.23 2.04 -13.45
N ARG A 52 -6.29 2.70 -12.30
CA ARG A 52 -6.37 2.08 -10.99
C ARG A 52 -7.54 2.70 -10.22
N TYR A 53 -8.39 1.86 -9.73
CA TYR A 53 -9.57 2.24 -8.94
C TYR A 53 -9.19 2.89 -7.60
N ASP A 54 -10.12 3.61 -6.98
CA ASP A 54 -10.01 4.06 -5.60
C ASP A 54 -10.07 2.86 -4.63
N SER A 55 -9.21 2.84 -3.63
CA SER A 55 -9.08 1.71 -2.71
C SER A 55 -10.30 1.52 -1.80
N HIS A 56 -10.98 2.59 -1.36
CA HIS A 56 -12.21 2.47 -0.56
C HIS A 56 -13.36 1.94 -1.41
N PHE A 57 -13.50 2.47 -2.63
CA PHE A 57 -14.49 1.99 -3.58
C PHE A 57 -14.30 0.51 -3.89
N TYR A 58 -13.07 0.12 -4.22
CA TYR A 58 -12.76 -1.28 -4.55
C TYR A 58 -12.96 -2.22 -3.36
N TYR A 59 -12.56 -1.83 -2.16
CA TYR A 59 -12.79 -2.58 -0.92
C TYR A 59 -14.26 -2.92 -0.70
N LEU A 60 -15.16 -2.00 -1.07
CA LEU A 60 -16.61 -2.15 -0.89
C LEU A 60 -17.30 -2.83 -2.07
N THR A 61 -16.70 -2.84 -3.25
CA THR A 61 -17.38 -3.29 -4.49
C THR A 61 -16.68 -4.43 -5.21
N GLY A 62 -15.35 -4.44 -5.23
CA GLY A 62 -14.55 -5.25 -6.16
C GLY A 62 -14.71 -4.83 -7.63
N PHE A 63 -15.38 -3.70 -7.92
CA PHE A 63 -15.68 -3.25 -9.27
C PHE A 63 -14.46 -2.54 -9.89
N PRO A 64 -13.94 -3.01 -11.05
CA PRO A 64 -12.65 -2.56 -11.56
C PRO A 64 -12.72 -1.44 -12.60
N GLU A 65 -13.92 -1.01 -13.05
CA GLU A 65 -14.03 -0.05 -14.13
C GLU A 65 -14.02 1.41 -13.64
N PRO A 66 -13.53 2.35 -14.48
CA PRO A 66 -13.61 3.77 -14.21
C PRO A 66 -15.07 4.31 -14.31
N GLU A 67 -15.25 5.58 -14.00
CA GLU A 67 -16.52 6.29 -14.06
C GLU A 67 -17.64 5.57 -13.29
N ALA A 68 -17.36 5.21 -12.04
CA ALA A 68 -18.33 4.52 -11.20
C ALA A 68 -18.42 5.17 -9.80
N ALA A 69 -19.57 4.96 -9.16
CA ALA A 69 -19.80 5.36 -7.77
C ALA A 69 -20.71 4.34 -7.07
N LEU A 70 -20.35 3.98 -5.85
CA LEU A 70 -21.19 3.20 -4.96
C LEU A 70 -22.03 4.14 -4.10
N VAL A 71 -23.33 3.86 -4.00
CA VAL A 71 -24.21 4.53 -3.05
C VAL A 71 -24.74 3.49 -2.06
N ILE A 72 -24.69 3.80 -0.78
CA ILE A 72 -25.25 2.97 0.29
C ILE A 72 -26.29 3.80 1.04
N VAL A 73 -27.53 3.33 1.06
CA VAL A 73 -28.60 3.88 1.88
C VAL A 73 -28.67 3.04 3.15
N ALA A 74 -28.27 3.62 4.28
CA ALA A 74 -28.32 2.96 5.58
C ALA A 74 -29.71 3.06 6.20
N GLY A 75 -30.15 2.02 6.90
CA GLY A 75 -31.45 1.94 7.54
C GLY A 75 -31.76 0.51 7.99
N PRO A 76 -33.01 0.24 8.40
CA PRO A 76 -33.41 -1.13 8.79
C PRO A 76 -33.21 -2.17 7.67
N GLU A 77 -33.43 -1.77 6.44
CA GLU A 77 -33.14 -2.57 5.23
C GLU A 77 -32.15 -1.81 4.35
N PRO A 78 -30.83 -1.97 4.61
CA PRO A 78 -29.82 -1.23 3.88
C PRO A 78 -29.77 -1.64 2.42
N LYS A 79 -29.61 -0.66 1.52
CA LYS A 79 -29.49 -0.89 0.09
C LYS A 79 -28.15 -0.39 -0.43
N SER A 80 -27.59 -1.11 -1.39
CA SER A 80 -26.41 -0.68 -2.14
C SER A 80 -26.74 -0.54 -3.61
N LEU A 81 -26.41 0.62 -4.17
CA LEU A 81 -26.61 0.95 -5.58
C LEU A 81 -25.25 1.20 -6.23
N LEU A 82 -25.01 0.63 -7.39
CA LEU A 82 -23.81 0.90 -8.17
C LEU A 82 -24.16 1.74 -9.39
N PHE A 83 -23.50 2.85 -9.55
CA PHE A 83 -23.57 3.69 -10.75
C PHE A 83 -22.32 3.44 -11.58
N CYS A 84 -22.48 3.07 -12.86
CA CYS A 84 -21.36 2.73 -13.73
C CYS A 84 -21.66 3.12 -15.19
N ARG A 85 -20.65 2.94 -16.05
CA ARG A 85 -20.81 3.15 -17.50
C ARG A 85 -21.85 2.19 -18.07
N GLU A 86 -22.58 2.65 -19.07
CA GLU A 86 -23.50 1.80 -19.84
C GLU A 86 -22.75 0.83 -20.74
N LYS A 87 -23.38 -0.31 -21.02
CA LYS A 87 -22.96 -1.19 -22.09
C LYS A 87 -23.01 -0.43 -23.43
N ASN A 88 -21.92 -0.46 -24.18
CA ASN A 88 -21.82 0.26 -25.45
C ASN A 88 -20.90 -0.49 -26.41
N GLU A 89 -21.48 -1.20 -27.39
CA GLU A 89 -20.74 -2.07 -28.31
C GLU A 89 -19.71 -1.29 -29.14
N GLU A 90 -20.02 -0.06 -29.57
CA GLU A 90 -19.11 0.77 -30.34
C GLU A 90 -17.87 1.15 -29.47
N ARG A 91 -18.08 1.53 -28.22
CA ARG A 91 -16.99 1.84 -27.30
C ARG A 91 -16.19 0.60 -26.89
N GLU A 92 -16.83 -0.55 -26.79
CA GLU A 92 -16.14 -1.80 -26.48
C GLU A 92 -15.14 -2.24 -27.56
N ILE A 93 -15.33 -1.79 -28.80
CA ILE A 93 -14.34 -1.98 -29.88
C ILE A 93 -13.05 -1.22 -29.59
N TRP A 94 -13.13 -0.06 -28.91
CA TRP A 94 -11.97 0.80 -28.60
C TRP A 94 -11.37 0.51 -27.23
N ASP A 95 -12.22 0.42 -26.21
CA ASP A 95 -11.79 0.43 -24.80
C ASP A 95 -11.88 -0.97 -24.16
N GLY A 96 -12.46 -1.94 -24.85
CA GLY A 96 -12.68 -3.28 -24.33
C GLY A 96 -14.03 -3.43 -23.61
N PHE A 97 -14.22 -4.56 -22.97
CA PHE A 97 -15.46 -4.98 -22.31
C PHE A 97 -15.91 -3.99 -21.22
N ARG A 98 -17.23 -3.78 -21.10
CA ARG A 98 -17.91 -3.06 -20.03
C ARG A 98 -19.01 -3.92 -19.42
N PHE A 99 -19.10 -3.96 -18.11
CA PHE A 99 -20.19 -4.70 -17.44
C PHE A 99 -21.56 -4.11 -17.76
N GLY A 100 -21.67 -2.79 -17.79
CA GLY A 100 -22.96 -2.10 -17.83
C GLY A 100 -23.75 -2.31 -16.53
N PRO A 101 -24.87 -1.60 -16.30
CA PRO A 101 -25.64 -1.71 -15.07
C PRO A 101 -26.15 -3.12 -14.78
N GLU A 102 -26.68 -3.83 -15.79
CA GLU A 102 -27.22 -5.18 -15.60
C GLU A 102 -26.12 -6.18 -15.19
N GLY A 103 -25.03 -6.25 -15.97
CA GLY A 103 -23.90 -7.13 -15.62
C GLY A 103 -23.24 -6.77 -14.31
N ALA A 104 -23.18 -5.48 -13.98
CA ALA A 104 -22.65 -5.00 -12.70
C ALA A 104 -23.53 -5.47 -11.52
N ARG A 105 -24.86 -5.38 -11.65
CA ARG A 105 -25.79 -5.87 -10.61
C ARG A 105 -25.62 -7.37 -10.38
N GLU A 106 -25.59 -8.14 -11.46
CA GLU A 106 -25.48 -9.60 -11.38
C GLU A 106 -24.14 -10.06 -10.79
N ARG A 107 -23.04 -9.47 -11.26
CA ARG A 107 -21.69 -9.90 -10.87
C ARG A 107 -21.32 -9.45 -9.47
N PHE A 108 -21.62 -8.20 -9.08
CA PHE A 108 -21.10 -7.57 -7.86
C PHE A 108 -22.08 -7.58 -6.69
N GLY A 109 -23.26 -8.19 -6.86
CA GLY A 109 -24.22 -8.41 -5.77
C GLY A 109 -24.72 -7.11 -5.12
N VAL A 110 -24.93 -6.07 -5.91
CA VAL A 110 -25.60 -4.83 -5.48
C VAL A 110 -27.12 -4.95 -5.68
N ALA A 111 -27.91 -4.26 -4.86
CA ALA A 111 -29.37 -4.30 -4.96
C ALA A 111 -29.86 -3.72 -6.28
N GLU A 112 -29.27 -2.62 -6.69
CA GLU A 112 -29.60 -1.92 -7.94
C GLU A 112 -28.30 -1.48 -8.63
N ALA A 113 -28.35 -1.35 -9.97
CA ALA A 113 -27.30 -0.69 -10.72
C ALA A 113 -27.89 0.23 -11.77
N HIS A 114 -27.25 1.37 -12.03
CA HIS A 114 -27.74 2.43 -12.88
C HIS A 114 -26.60 3.04 -13.72
N PRO A 115 -26.96 3.67 -14.88
CA PRO A 115 -26.00 4.50 -15.59
C PRO A 115 -25.43 5.61 -14.69
N ILE A 116 -24.12 5.88 -14.81
CA ILE A 116 -23.44 6.93 -14.02
C ILE A 116 -24.08 8.32 -14.26
N ALA A 117 -24.63 8.56 -15.46
CA ALA A 117 -25.34 9.80 -15.78
C ALA A 117 -26.59 10.04 -14.92
N ALA A 118 -27.21 8.98 -14.39
CA ALA A 118 -28.39 9.08 -13.53
C ALA A 118 -28.05 9.42 -12.07
N LEU A 119 -26.77 9.46 -11.69
CA LEU A 119 -26.37 9.62 -10.30
C LEU A 119 -26.92 10.92 -9.68
N ASP A 120 -26.75 12.07 -10.35
CA ASP A 120 -27.13 13.37 -9.78
C ASP A 120 -28.64 13.48 -9.51
N GLU A 121 -29.47 12.99 -10.42
CA GLU A 121 -30.92 12.98 -10.24
C GLU A 121 -31.35 12.06 -9.10
N LYS A 122 -30.81 10.82 -9.10
CA LYS A 122 -31.15 9.84 -8.06
C LYS A 122 -30.68 10.27 -6.66
N MET A 123 -29.53 10.93 -6.55
CA MET A 123 -29.04 11.41 -5.25
C MET A 123 -29.97 12.39 -4.57
N VAL A 124 -30.67 13.26 -5.31
CA VAL A 124 -31.66 14.18 -4.74
C VAL A 124 -32.80 13.41 -4.06
N THR A 125 -33.29 12.36 -4.70
CA THR A 125 -34.33 11.49 -4.14
C THR A 125 -33.82 10.65 -2.96
N LEU A 126 -32.61 10.07 -3.07
CA LEU A 126 -32.03 9.22 -2.03
C LEU A 126 -31.66 10.01 -0.76
N LEU A 127 -31.35 11.31 -0.88
CA LEU A 127 -30.99 12.18 0.24
C LEU A 127 -32.20 12.83 0.92
N ALA A 128 -33.39 12.78 0.30
CA ALA A 128 -34.60 13.32 0.89
C ALA A 128 -34.93 12.63 2.21
N ASP A 129 -35.14 13.42 3.26
CA ASP A 129 -35.48 12.99 4.63
C ASP A 129 -34.41 12.10 5.30
N GLN A 130 -33.17 12.11 4.79
CA GLN A 130 -32.07 11.39 5.39
C GLN A 130 -31.34 12.23 6.46
N PRO A 131 -30.83 11.61 7.55
CA PRO A 131 -30.19 12.34 8.64
C PRO A 131 -28.78 12.82 8.31
N ALA A 132 -28.08 12.18 7.35
CA ALA A 132 -26.70 12.48 7.03
C ALA A 132 -26.32 12.10 5.60
N LEU A 133 -25.32 12.81 5.06
CA LEU A 133 -24.58 12.45 3.85
C LEU A 133 -23.14 12.07 4.26
N PHE A 134 -22.68 10.91 3.80
CA PHE A 134 -21.30 10.42 3.94
C PHE A 134 -20.64 10.41 2.57
N TYR A 135 -19.47 11.04 2.43
CA TYR A 135 -18.66 10.98 1.21
C TYR A 135 -17.21 11.34 1.53
N PRO A 136 -16.23 11.15 0.62
CA PRO A 136 -14.82 11.51 0.86
C PRO A 136 -14.65 13.04 0.87
N VAL A 137 -14.95 13.71 1.99
CA VAL A 137 -14.95 15.16 2.14
C VAL A 137 -13.57 15.75 1.87
N GLY A 138 -13.46 16.70 0.94
CA GLY A 138 -12.20 17.38 0.63
C GLY A 138 -11.19 16.55 -0.20
N ALA A 139 -11.52 15.33 -0.60
CA ALA A 139 -10.64 14.51 -1.42
C ALA A 139 -10.59 14.99 -2.88
N ASP A 140 -11.71 15.48 -3.38
CA ASP A 140 -11.85 15.97 -4.75
C ASP A 140 -12.86 17.14 -4.80
N ALA A 141 -12.41 18.29 -5.30
CA ALA A 141 -13.22 19.52 -5.35
C ALA A 141 -14.49 19.38 -6.22
N ALA A 142 -14.46 18.55 -7.26
CA ALA A 142 -15.64 18.31 -8.11
C ALA A 142 -16.70 17.50 -7.36
N TRP A 143 -16.28 16.52 -6.55
CA TRP A 143 -17.18 15.77 -5.69
C TRP A 143 -17.74 16.62 -4.54
N ASP A 144 -16.93 17.50 -3.92
CA ASP A 144 -17.41 18.45 -2.92
C ASP A 144 -18.50 19.36 -3.51
N ALA A 145 -18.25 19.94 -4.68
CA ALA A 145 -19.22 20.78 -5.38
C ALA A 145 -20.50 19.99 -5.77
N ARG A 146 -20.35 18.72 -6.14
CA ARG A 146 -21.47 17.83 -6.49
C ARG A 146 -22.34 17.53 -5.27
N ALA A 147 -21.74 17.21 -4.12
CA ALA A 147 -22.44 16.98 -2.87
C ALA A 147 -23.25 18.22 -2.45
N MET A 148 -22.66 19.42 -2.57
CA MET A 148 -23.38 20.68 -2.27
C MET A 148 -24.55 20.92 -3.20
N ARG A 149 -24.42 20.61 -4.50
CA ARG A 149 -25.55 20.71 -5.45
C ARG A 149 -26.70 19.78 -5.06
N TRP A 150 -26.43 18.54 -4.68
CA TRP A 150 -27.45 17.60 -4.23
C TRP A 150 -28.20 18.11 -3.00
N LEU A 151 -27.48 18.54 -1.96
CA LEU A 151 -28.08 19.08 -0.74
C LEU A 151 -28.95 20.30 -1.04
N ASN A 152 -28.51 21.22 -1.90
CA ASN A 152 -29.27 22.40 -2.28
C ASN A 152 -30.52 22.04 -3.11
N ALA A 153 -30.43 21.03 -3.97
CA ALA A 153 -31.57 20.53 -4.73
C ALA A 153 -32.63 19.89 -3.81
N VAL A 154 -32.22 19.15 -2.77
CA VAL A 154 -33.14 18.65 -1.74
C VAL A 154 -33.77 19.80 -0.96
N ARG A 155 -32.99 20.80 -0.52
CA ARG A 155 -33.48 22.01 0.21
C ARG A 155 -34.52 22.81 -0.61
N ALA A 156 -34.41 22.80 -1.94
CA ALA A 156 -35.37 23.45 -2.80
C ALA A 156 -36.79 22.86 -2.66
N ASN A 157 -36.93 21.61 -2.20
CA ASN A 157 -38.20 20.95 -1.95
C ASN A 157 -38.75 21.13 -0.54
N ALA A 158 -38.19 22.05 0.29
CA ALA A 158 -38.61 22.27 1.67
C ALA A 158 -40.10 22.65 1.81
N ARG A 159 -40.66 23.36 0.81
CA ARG A 159 -42.11 23.71 0.80
C ARG A 159 -43.02 22.50 0.61
N ALA A 160 -42.49 21.40 0.04
CA ALA A 160 -43.19 20.12 -0.07
C ALA A 160 -43.02 19.24 1.19
N GLY A 161 -42.38 19.77 2.24
CA GLY A 161 -42.17 19.06 3.50
C GLY A 161 -40.93 18.14 3.51
N VAL A 162 -40.07 18.24 2.50
CA VAL A 162 -38.85 17.42 2.38
C VAL A 162 -37.71 18.07 3.17
N CYS A 163 -37.02 17.29 4.00
CA CYS A 163 -35.84 17.70 4.76
C CYS A 163 -34.54 17.25 4.09
N ALA A 164 -33.57 18.13 3.98
CA ALA A 164 -32.23 17.78 3.55
C ALA A 164 -31.37 17.24 4.72
N PRO A 165 -30.38 16.40 4.48
CA PRO A 165 -29.41 15.99 5.51
C PRO A 165 -28.80 17.19 6.26
N GLU A 166 -28.82 17.12 7.59
CA GLU A 166 -28.24 18.16 8.45
C GLU A 166 -26.74 17.93 8.72
N ARG A 167 -26.29 16.67 8.58
CA ARG A 167 -24.92 16.28 8.90
C ARG A 167 -24.20 15.79 7.65
N MET A 168 -22.91 16.12 7.58
CA MET A 168 -21.99 15.60 6.59
C MET A 168 -20.81 14.95 7.29
N HIS A 169 -20.42 13.78 6.84
CA HIS A 169 -19.35 12.99 7.44
C HIS A 169 -18.38 12.51 6.35
N ASP A 170 -17.10 12.47 6.70
CA ASP A 170 -16.11 11.81 5.88
C ASP A 170 -16.26 10.29 6.00
N VAL A 171 -16.66 9.64 4.92
CA VAL A 171 -16.87 8.18 4.87
C VAL A 171 -15.56 7.42 5.08
N ARG A 172 -14.41 8.03 4.75
CA ARG A 172 -13.09 7.39 4.86
C ARG A 172 -12.80 6.93 6.28
N ALA A 173 -13.14 7.74 7.29
CA ALA A 173 -12.90 7.39 8.69
C ALA A 173 -13.55 6.05 9.11
N LEU A 174 -14.68 5.69 8.52
CA LEU A 174 -15.35 4.41 8.76
C LEU A 174 -14.69 3.26 7.97
N VAL A 175 -14.39 3.52 6.70
CA VAL A 175 -13.83 2.48 5.81
C VAL A 175 -12.37 2.17 6.18
N ASP A 176 -11.57 3.15 6.58
CA ASP A 176 -10.18 2.99 7.04
C ASP A 176 -10.09 1.98 8.20
N GLU A 177 -10.99 2.11 9.18
CA GLU A 177 -11.07 1.16 10.29
C GLU A 177 -11.49 -0.25 9.87
N MET A 178 -12.31 -0.36 8.84
CA MET A 178 -12.70 -1.66 8.30
C MET A 178 -11.56 -2.32 7.52
N ARG A 179 -10.71 -1.52 6.85
CA ARG A 179 -9.56 -1.98 6.05
C ARG A 179 -8.37 -2.38 6.92
N LEU A 180 -8.26 -1.84 8.13
CA LEU A 180 -7.10 -2.03 9.00
C LEU A 180 -6.88 -3.51 9.37
N VAL A 181 -7.94 -4.26 9.66
CA VAL A 181 -7.89 -5.68 9.98
C VAL A 181 -8.30 -6.48 8.75
N LYS A 182 -7.35 -7.18 8.16
CA LYS A 182 -7.53 -7.95 6.93
C LYS A 182 -8.27 -9.25 7.19
N ASP A 183 -9.22 -9.55 6.33
CA ASP A 183 -9.89 -10.85 6.34
C ASP A 183 -9.06 -11.95 5.63
N ALA A 184 -9.53 -13.20 5.67
CA ALA A 184 -8.81 -14.32 5.09
C ALA A 184 -8.62 -14.21 3.56
N HIS A 185 -9.55 -13.57 2.85
CA HIS A 185 -9.45 -13.36 1.41
C HIS A 185 -8.34 -12.34 1.09
N GLU A 186 -8.31 -11.21 1.80
CA GLU A 186 -7.27 -10.18 1.68
C GLU A 186 -5.89 -10.77 1.97
N LEU A 187 -5.75 -11.51 3.06
CA LEU A 187 -4.49 -12.17 3.44
C LEU A 187 -4.05 -13.21 2.41
N GLY A 188 -4.98 -13.91 1.76
CA GLY A 188 -4.67 -14.82 0.67
C GLY A 188 -4.04 -14.12 -0.53
N ILE A 189 -4.55 -12.94 -0.89
CA ILE A 189 -3.98 -12.11 -1.98
C ILE A 189 -2.62 -11.53 -1.57
N MET A 190 -2.51 -10.98 -0.36
CA MET A 190 -1.27 -10.38 0.14
C MET A 190 -0.12 -11.41 0.24
N ARG A 191 -0.39 -12.65 0.68
CA ARG A 191 0.63 -13.73 0.66
C ARG A 191 1.12 -14.04 -0.75
N ARG A 192 0.22 -14.04 -1.74
CA ARG A 192 0.60 -14.24 -3.15
C ARG A 192 1.41 -13.06 -3.68
N ALA A 193 1.02 -11.81 -3.36
CA ALA A 193 1.79 -10.61 -3.74
C ALA A 193 3.19 -10.66 -3.14
N ALA A 194 3.31 -10.98 -1.85
CA ALA A 194 4.59 -11.15 -1.16
C ALA A 194 5.49 -12.23 -1.80
N ALA A 195 4.92 -13.38 -2.18
CA ALA A 195 5.65 -14.44 -2.86
C ALA A 195 6.14 -14.02 -4.26
N ILE A 196 5.34 -13.21 -4.99
CA ILE A 196 5.74 -12.64 -6.28
C ILE A 196 6.91 -11.68 -6.09
N SER A 197 6.81 -10.77 -5.11
CA SER A 197 7.87 -9.79 -4.80
C SER A 197 9.16 -10.48 -4.33
N ALA A 198 9.06 -11.50 -3.49
CA ALA A 198 10.20 -12.30 -3.06
C ALA A 198 10.91 -12.98 -4.24
N ALA A 199 10.14 -13.55 -5.19
CA ALA A 199 10.71 -14.15 -6.41
C ALA A 199 11.37 -13.10 -7.30
N ALA A 200 10.80 -11.89 -7.42
CA ALA A 200 11.37 -10.79 -8.19
C ALA A 200 12.72 -10.33 -7.59
N HIS A 201 12.79 -10.19 -6.26
CA HIS A 201 14.03 -9.84 -5.58
C HIS A 201 15.11 -10.92 -5.75
N ARG A 202 14.76 -12.20 -5.67
CA ARG A 202 15.71 -13.30 -5.96
C ARG A 202 16.25 -13.22 -7.39
N ARG A 203 15.37 -12.91 -8.36
CA ARG A 203 15.74 -12.70 -9.75
C ARG A 203 16.67 -11.49 -9.92
N ALA A 204 16.34 -10.36 -9.30
CA ALA A 204 17.15 -9.15 -9.32
C ALA A 204 18.54 -9.37 -8.68
N MET A 205 18.61 -10.07 -7.54
CA MET A 205 19.88 -10.46 -6.91
C MET A 205 20.74 -11.30 -7.84
N ALA A 206 20.15 -12.28 -8.53
CA ALA A 206 20.85 -13.11 -9.50
C ALA A 206 21.33 -12.32 -10.72
N ALA A 207 20.59 -11.31 -11.16
CA ALA A 207 20.89 -10.52 -12.34
C ALA A 207 21.89 -9.39 -12.10
N ALA A 208 21.96 -8.84 -10.88
CA ALA A 208 22.84 -7.72 -10.56
C ALA A 208 24.33 -8.13 -10.65
N ARG A 209 25.07 -7.46 -11.53
CA ARG A 209 26.51 -7.67 -11.82
C ARG A 209 27.18 -6.33 -12.11
N PRO A 210 28.50 -6.20 -11.92
CA PRO A 210 29.24 -5.03 -12.35
C PRO A 210 29.03 -4.76 -13.84
N GLY A 211 28.86 -3.50 -14.21
CA GLY A 211 28.63 -3.04 -15.56
C GLY A 211 27.17 -3.05 -16.03
N ARG A 212 26.25 -3.62 -15.26
CA ARG A 212 24.80 -3.46 -15.51
C ARG A 212 24.31 -2.13 -14.93
N PHE A 213 23.25 -1.58 -15.51
CA PHE A 213 22.60 -0.38 -15.04
C PHE A 213 21.43 -0.69 -14.10
N GLU A 214 21.12 0.23 -13.19
CA GLU A 214 20.01 0.12 -12.24
C GLU A 214 18.67 -0.15 -12.95
N TYR A 215 18.38 0.54 -14.10
CA TYR A 215 17.16 0.29 -14.88
C TYR A 215 17.09 -1.10 -15.51
N GLU A 216 18.21 -1.78 -15.74
CA GLU A 216 18.19 -3.16 -16.23
C GLU A 216 17.74 -4.12 -15.12
N ILE A 217 18.11 -3.84 -13.86
CA ILE A 217 17.66 -4.60 -12.69
C ILE A 217 16.20 -4.30 -12.39
N GLU A 218 15.76 -3.03 -12.54
CA GLU A 218 14.34 -2.67 -12.49
C GLU A 218 13.52 -3.48 -13.52
N ALA A 219 14.00 -3.61 -14.74
CA ALA A 219 13.34 -4.39 -15.78
C ALA A 219 13.17 -5.87 -15.39
N GLU A 220 14.13 -6.49 -14.67
CA GLU A 220 14.02 -7.85 -14.15
C GLU A 220 12.91 -7.98 -13.10
N LEU A 221 12.77 -6.97 -12.21
CA LEU A 221 11.68 -6.91 -11.22
C LEU A 221 10.31 -6.82 -11.91
N LEU A 222 10.16 -5.85 -12.82
CA LEU A 222 8.91 -5.63 -13.56
C LEU A 222 8.51 -6.83 -14.41
N TYR A 223 9.48 -7.50 -15.04
CA TYR A 223 9.24 -8.74 -15.78
C TYR A 223 8.68 -9.83 -14.86
N GLU A 224 9.27 -10.05 -13.68
CA GLU A 224 8.82 -11.08 -12.74
C GLU A 224 7.42 -10.77 -12.19
N PHE A 225 7.11 -9.52 -11.88
CA PHE A 225 5.77 -9.09 -11.49
C PHE A 225 4.75 -9.42 -12.57
N ARG A 226 5.00 -8.99 -13.81
CA ARG A 226 4.05 -9.16 -14.92
C ARG A 226 3.85 -10.61 -15.34
N ARG A 227 4.90 -11.41 -15.38
CA ARG A 227 4.79 -12.83 -15.75
C ARG A 227 3.98 -13.65 -14.73
N ARG A 228 3.86 -13.15 -13.49
CA ARG A 228 3.07 -13.77 -12.42
C ARG A 228 1.72 -13.11 -12.19
N ALA A 229 1.24 -12.32 -13.17
CA ALA A 229 -0.07 -11.69 -13.21
C ALA A 229 -0.28 -10.54 -12.20
N ALA A 230 0.75 -9.99 -11.58
CA ALA A 230 0.63 -8.72 -10.88
C ALA A 230 0.29 -7.60 -11.88
N GLN A 231 -0.63 -6.70 -11.54
CA GLN A 231 -1.09 -5.64 -12.43
C GLN A 231 -0.01 -4.57 -12.62
N PHE A 232 0.56 -4.13 -11.52
CA PHE A 232 1.52 -3.03 -11.46
C PHE A 232 2.61 -3.31 -10.42
N PRO A 233 3.72 -2.55 -10.40
CA PRO A 233 4.45 -2.32 -9.16
C PRO A 233 3.54 -1.51 -8.21
N ALA A 234 3.59 -1.81 -6.90
CA ALA A 234 2.78 -1.10 -5.90
C ALA A 234 3.20 0.37 -5.75
N TYR A 235 4.45 0.66 -6.04
CA TYR A 235 5.11 1.97 -6.09
C TYR A 235 6.25 1.94 -7.10
N TRP A 236 6.84 3.10 -7.40
CA TRP A 236 8.00 3.16 -8.29
C TRP A 236 9.18 2.42 -7.68
N PRO A 237 9.71 1.35 -8.33
CA PRO A 237 10.84 0.60 -7.80
C PRO A 237 12.06 1.49 -7.56
N ILE A 238 12.73 1.28 -6.44
CA ILE A 238 14.01 1.88 -6.10
C ILE A 238 15.07 0.82 -6.38
N VAL A 239 16.04 1.14 -7.25
CA VAL A 239 17.23 0.33 -7.50
C VAL A 239 18.43 1.25 -7.36
N ALA A 240 19.09 1.21 -6.21
CA ALA A 240 20.06 2.21 -5.79
C ALA A 240 21.45 1.58 -5.55
N GLY A 241 22.39 1.78 -6.48
CA GLY A 241 23.77 1.32 -6.39
C GLY A 241 24.69 2.29 -5.62
N GLY A 242 25.60 1.78 -4.80
CA GLY A 242 26.60 2.57 -4.11
C GLY A 242 26.00 3.70 -3.26
N ALA A 243 26.47 4.94 -3.45
CA ALA A 243 26.01 6.12 -2.73
C ALA A 243 24.53 6.44 -2.92
N ASN A 244 23.91 6.02 -4.04
CA ASN A 244 22.48 6.20 -4.29
C ASN A 244 21.63 5.49 -3.23
N ALA A 245 22.12 4.40 -2.64
CA ALA A 245 21.45 3.69 -1.54
C ALA A 245 21.25 4.56 -0.28
N CYS A 246 21.95 5.70 -0.17
CA CYS A 246 21.74 6.68 0.89
C CYS A 246 20.67 7.74 0.56
N VAL A 247 19.94 7.60 -0.55
CA VAL A 247 18.78 8.42 -0.93
C VAL A 247 17.52 7.59 -0.80
N LEU A 248 16.66 7.92 0.18
CA LEU A 248 15.58 7.05 0.63
C LEU A 248 14.59 6.67 -0.48
N HIS A 249 14.20 7.65 -1.32
CA HIS A 249 13.27 7.46 -2.43
C HIS A 249 13.98 7.73 -3.78
N TYR A 250 15.06 7.00 -4.03
CA TYR A 250 15.81 7.08 -5.28
C TYR A 250 15.08 6.31 -6.39
N VAL A 251 14.54 7.01 -7.36
CA VAL A 251 13.72 6.43 -8.45
C VAL A 251 14.26 6.70 -9.85
N PHE A 252 15.45 7.31 -9.97
CA PHE A 252 16.04 7.57 -11.27
C PHE A 252 16.53 6.28 -11.94
N ASN A 253 17.12 5.38 -11.17
CA ASN A 253 17.58 4.06 -11.59
C ASN A 253 18.45 4.10 -12.87
N ASP A 254 19.35 5.09 -12.99
CA ASP A 254 20.10 5.34 -14.22
C ASP A 254 21.63 5.17 -14.09
N ALA A 255 22.12 4.82 -12.89
CA ALA A 255 23.53 4.63 -12.66
C ALA A 255 24.00 3.20 -13.00
N GLU A 256 25.29 3.10 -13.35
CA GLU A 256 25.99 1.83 -13.55
C GLU A 256 26.36 1.19 -12.20
N LEU A 257 26.05 -0.08 -12.01
CA LEU A 257 26.46 -0.87 -10.85
C LEU A 257 27.95 -1.24 -10.93
N ARG A 258 28.70 -0.90 -9.90
CA ARG A 258 30.15 -1.09 -9.86
C ARG A 258 30.54 -2.22 -8.93
N ASP A 259 31.64 -2.88 -9.26
CA ASP A 259 32.20 -3.87 -8.35
C ASP A 259 32.60 -3.23 -7.02
N GLY A 260 32.30 -3.92 -5.91
CA GLY A 260 32.53 -3.41 -4.55
C GLY A 260 31.39 -2.57 -3.98
N ASP A 261 30.40 -2.15 -4.78
CA ASP A 261 29.21 -1.46 -4.31
C ASP A 261 28.16 -2.42 -3.72
N LEU A 262 27.32 -1.89 -2.84
CA LEU A 262 26.01 -2.49 -2.52
C LEU A 262 24.96 -1.97 -3.52
N VAL A 263 23.94 -2.75 -3.76
CA VAL A 263 22.70 -2.29 -4.37
C VAL A 263 21.55 -2.52 -3.39
N LEU A 264 20.80 -1.47 -3.11
CA LEU A 264 19.57 -1.48 -2.33
C LEU A 264 18.42 -1.49 -3.33
N ILE A 265 17.57 -2.51 -3.24
CA ILE A 265 16.33 -2.60 -4.01
C ILE A 265 15.15 -2.53 -3.06
N ASP A 266 14.24 -1.59 -3.33
CA ASP A 266 12.97 -1.45 -2.66
C ASP A 266 11.87 -1.51 -3.72
N ALA A 267 11.17 -2.64 -3.78
CA ALA A 267 10.19 -2.91 -4.83
C ALA A 267 9.19 -3.99 -4.39
N GLY A 268 7.93 -3.67 -4.55
CA GLY A 268 6.81 -4.58 -4.33
C GLY A 268 5.82 -4.55 -5.49
N CYS A 269 5.06 -5.63 -5.68
CA CYS A 269 4.02 -5.69 -6.69
C CYS A 269 2.63 -5.39 -6.13
N GLU A 270 1.72 -4.95 -7.02
CA GLU A 270 0.29 -4.88 -6.75
C GLU A 270 -0.42 -6.07 -7.41
N LEU A 271 -1.07 -6.92 -6.61
CA LEU A 271 -1.87 -8.05 -7.07
C LEU A 271 -3.32 -7.87 -6.63
N ALA A 272 -4.26 -7.83 -7.58
CA ALA A 272 -5.68 -7.59 -7.30
C ALA A 272 -5.94 -6.38 -6.38
N GLY A 273 -5.16 -5.32 -6.56
CA GLY A 273 -5.20 -4.08 -5.80
C GLY A 273 -4.42 -4.09 -4.49
N TYR A 274 -3.95 -5.24 -3.99
CA TYR A 274 -3.17 -5.33 -2.75
C TYR A 274 -1.69 -5.20 -3.02
N ALA A 275 -1.05 -4.33 -2.25
CA ALA A 275 0.38 -4.09 -2.29
C ALA A 275 1.16 -5.15 -1.52
N SER A 276 2.39 -5.39 -1.96
CA SER A 276 3.49 -5.95 -1.18
C SER A 276 4.61 -4.91 -1.16
N ASP A 277 5.39 -4.91 -0.09
CA ASP A 277 6.50 -3.98 0.11
C ASP A 277 7.74 -4.71 0.62
N LEU A 278 8.85 -4.58 -0.09
CA LEU A 278 10.01 -5.40 0.18
C LEU A 278 11.32 -4.68 -0.17
N THR A 279 12.19 -4.52 0.83
CA THR A 279 13.54 -4.03 0.58
C THR A 279 14.59 -5.10 0.88
N ARG A 280 15.55 -5.23 0.00
CA ARG A 280 16.79 -6.00 0.19
C ARG A 280 17.99 -5.20 -0.25
N THR A 281 19.08 -5.32 0.52
CA THR A 281 20.39 -4.78 0.16
C THR A 281 21.40 -5.92 0.03
N PHE A 282 22.17 -5.93 -1.03
CA PHE A 282 23.13 -7.00 -1.33
C PHE A 282 24.30 -6.46 -2.16
N PRO A 283 25.46 -7.18 -2.21
CA PRO A 283 26.61 -6.71 -2.99
C PRO A 283 26.35 -6.83 -4.50
N VAL A 284 26.86 -5.88 -5.26
CA VAL A 284 26.88 -5.96 -6.74
C VAL A 284 27.75 -7.15 -7.17
N GLY A 285 28.93 -7.31 -6.54
CA GLY A 285 29.76 -8.50 -6.66
C GLY A 285 29.20 -9.69 -5.88
N ASP A 286 30.05 -10.70 -5.60
CA ASP A 286 29.61 -11.96 -4.99
C ASP A 286 29.59 -11.93 -3.47
N ARG A 287 30.24 -10.95 -2.82
CA ARG A 287 30.44 -10.90 -1.37
C ARG A 287 30.38 -9.49 -0.81
N PHE A 288 29.87 -9.39 0.41
CA PHE A 288 30.00 -8.19 1.20
C PHE A 288 31.45 -7.94 1.62
N SER A 289 31.92 -6.69 1.59
CA SER A 289 33.14 -6.29 2.26
C SER A 289 32.98 -6.37 3.79
N ALA A 290 34.08 -6.30 4.55
CA ALA A 290 34.01 -6.35 6.01
C ALA A 290 33.17 -5.18 6.59
N ALA A 291 33.33 -3.96 6.05
CA ALA A 291 32.58 -2.79 6.50
C ALA A 291 31.09 -2.88 6.14
N GLN A 292 30.77 -3.35 4.93
CA GLN A 292 29.38 -3.56 4.51
C GLN A 292 28.68 -4.62 5.37
N ARG A 293 29.41 -5.70 5.73
CA ARG A 293 28.90 -6.76 6.60
C ARG A 293 28.59 -6.22 8.01
N GLU A 294 29.46 -5.41 8.60
CA GLU A 294 29.23 -4.77 9.91
C GLU A 294 27.92 -3.96 9.92
N VAL A 295 27.71 -3.10 8.92
CA VAL A 295 26.50 -2.29 8.80
C VAL A 295 25.26 -3.14 8.50
N TYR A 296 25.39 -4.11 7.60
CA TYR A 296 24.29 -5.01 7.22
C TYR A 296 23.79 -5.86 8.41
N GLU A 297 24.71 -6.47 9.15
CA GLU A 297 24.39 -7.28 10.32
C GLU A 297 23.72 -6.44 11.43
N LEU A 298 24.13 -5.17 11.60
CA LEU A 298 23.49 -4.25 12.52
C LEU A 298 22.03 -3.96 12.11
N VAL A 299 21.78 -3.66 10.84
CA VAL A 299 20.42 -3.42 10.35
C VAL A 299 19.57 -4.69 10.45
N LEU A 300 20.12 -5.86 10.12
CA LEU A 300 19.43 -7.14 10.24
C LEU A 300 19.09 -7.46 11.71
N ALA A 301 19.97 -7.16 12.64
CA ALA A 301 19.71 -7.31 14.08
C ALA A 301 18.57 -6.38 14.52
N ALA A 302 18.56 -5.13 14.06
CA ALA A 302 17.48 -4.17 14.34
C ALA A 302 16.14 -4.63 13.78
N GLN A 303 16.12 -5.16 12.55
CA GLN A 303 14.91 -5.69 11.93
C GLN A 303 14.34 -6.88 12.72
N ARG A 304 15.20 -7.82 13.13
CA ARG A 304 14.78 -8.96 13.96
C ARG A 304 14.19 -8.50 15.28
N ALA A 305 14.85 -7.56 15.97
CA ALA A 305 14.36 -7.01 17.23
C ALA A 305 13.01 -6.30 17.07
N ALA A 306 12.78 -5.62 15.93
CA ALA A 306 11.51 -4.99 15.61
C ALA A 306 10.41 -6.02 15.33
N ILE A 307 10.69 -7.05 14.50
CA ILE A 307 9.74 -8.13 14.18
C ILE A 307 9.28 -8.85 15.45
N GLU A 308 10.17 -9.10 16.42
CA GLU A 308 9.81 -9.71 17.71
C GLU A 308 8.77 -8.90 18.50
N LYS A 309 8.65 -7.60 18.25
CA LYS A 309 7.66 -6.72 18.87
C LYS A 309 6.33 -6.69 18.10
N VAL A 310 6.28 -7.20 16.88
CA VAL A 310 5.03 -7.30 16.10
C VAL A 310 4.18 -8.45 16.64
N ARG A 311 3.35 -8.15 17.64
CA ARG A 311 2.43 -9.12 18.25
C ARG A 311 1.18 -8.42 18.78
N ALA A 312 0.09 -9.15 18.86
CA ALA A 312 -1.15 -8.67 19.45
C ALA A 312 -0.93 -8.16 20.89
N GLY A 313 -1.51 -7.00 21.20
CA GLY A 313 -1.40 -6.36 22.51
C GLY A 313 -0.25 -5.35 22.64
N ASN A 314 0.79 -5.42 21.83
CA ASN A 314 1.85 -4.41 21.79
C ASN A 314 1.35 -3.11 21.13
N ALA A 315 2.01 -2.00 21.43
CA ALA A 315 1.73 -0.73 20.79
C ALA A 315 2.40 -0.65 19.40
N TRP A 316 1.80 0.08 18.48
CA TRP A 316 2.36 0.36 17.15
C TRP A 316 3.81 0.84 17.17
N ILE A 317 4.19 1.61 18.20
CA ILE A 317 5.52 2.19 18.31
C ILE A 317 6.59 1.19 18.76
N ASP A 318 6.22 0.10 19.43
CA ASP A 318 7.17 -0.83 20.07
C ASP A 318 8.19 -1.43 19.07
N PRO A 319 7.82 -1.84 17.82
CA PRO A 319 8.78 -2.26 16.81
C PRO A 319 9.81 -1.18 16.47
N HIS A 320 9.37 0.08 16.34
CA HIS A 320 10.25 1.19 16.04
C HIS A 320 11.26 1.45 17.18
N GLU A 321 10.78 1.49 18.42
CA GLU A 321 11.63 1.72 19.58
C GLU A 321 12.67 0.59 19.75
N ALA A 322 12.30 -0.65 19.45
CA ALA A 322 13.23 -1.77 19.46
C ALA A 322 14.31 -1.64 18.39
N ALA A 323 13.94 -1.29 17.15
CA ALA A 323 14.90 -1.06 16.06
C ALA A 323 15.86 0.11 16.39
N VAL A 324 15.31 1.25 16.82
CA VAL A 324 16.10 2.45 17.16
C VAL A 324 17.12 2.15 18.24
N ARG A 325 16.76 1.40 19.28
CA ARG A 325 17.67 1.04 20.36
C ARG A 325 18.87 0.22 19.87
N VAL A 326 18.63 -0.75 18.99
CA VAL A 326 19.71 -1.57 18.39
C VAL A 326 20.58 -0.73 17.46
N LEU A 327 19.98 0.07 16.59
CA LEU A 327 20.73 0.92 15.65
C LEU A 327 21.56 1.98 16.39
N ALA A 328 20.98 2.66 17.39
CA ALA A 328 21.71 3.69 18.16
C ALA A 328 22.92 3.10 18.90
N GLN A 329 22.77 1.93 19.55
CA GLN A 329 23.91 1.26 20.18
C GLN A 329 24.98 0.89 19.15
N GLY A 330 24.59 0.27 18.03
CA GLY A 330 25.53 -0.10 16.99
C GLY A 330 26.25 1.10 16.34
N LEU A 331 25.58 2.24 16.19
CA LEU A 331 26.20 3.48 15.71
C LEU A 331 27.25 4.01 16.68
N ILE A 332 27.05 3.86 17.99
CA ILE A 332 28.06 4.19 19.04
C ILE A 332 29.24 3.21 18.93
N ASP A 333 28.98 1.91 18.81
CA ASP A 333 30.03 0.88 18.71
C ASP A 333 30.87 1.08 17.43
N LEU A 334 30.26 1.48 16.32
CA LEU A 334 30.93 1.87 15.07
C LEU A 334 31.65 3.23 15.13
N LYS A 335 31.54 3.96 16.25
CA LYS A 335 32.09 5.31 16.45
C LYS A 335 31.53 6.37 15.50
N LEU A 336 30.30 6.16 15.02
CA LEU A 336 29.54 7.12 14.24
C LEU A 336 28.75 8.09 15.12
N LEU A 337 28.44 7.69 16.35
CA LEU A 337 27.88 8.55 17.41
C LEU A 337 28.77 8.55 18.63
N ALA A 338 28.80 9.70 19.30
CA ALA A 338 29.47 9.86 20.60
C ALA A 338 28.46 9.83 21.75
N GLY A 339 28.90 9.54 22.97
CA GLY A 339 28.06 9.53 24.16
C GLY A 339 27.49 8.16 24.50
N THR A 340 26.46 8.15 25.33
CA THR A 340 25.76 6.94 25.78
C THR A 340 24.53 6.66 24.94
N LEU A 341 24.02 5.43 25.04
CA LEU A 341 22.77 5.06 24.38
C LEU A 341 21.58 5.95 24.81
N ASP A 342 21.48 6.21 26.12
CA ASP A 342 20.38 7.05 26.64
C ASP A 342 20.44 8.48 26.09
N GLU A 343 21.64 9.06 26.01
CA GLU A 343 21.85 10.37 25.37
C GLU A 343 21.50 10.36 23.89
N ALA A 344 21.88 9.29 23.17
CA ALA A 344 21.57 9.15 21.75
C ALA A 344 20.06 9.03 21.50
N LEU A 345 19.33 8.34 22.38
CA LEU A 345 17.88 8.20 22.31
C LEU A 345 17.15 9.49 22.69
N GLU A 346 17.56 10.13 23.80
CA GLU A 346 16.94 11.36 24.29
C GLU A 346 17.12 12.54 23.31
N LYS A 347 18.35 12.70 22.77
CA LYS A 347 18.68 13.76 21.82
C LYS A 347 18.40 13.38 20.36
N GLU A 348 17.92 12.16 20.12
CA GLU A 348 17.62 11.60 18.80
C GLU A 348 18.80 11.71 17.80
N THR A 349 20.06 11.65 18.27
CA THR A 349 21.24 11.84 17.41
C THR A 349 21.40 10.74 16.36
N TYR A 350 20.81 9.56 16.57
CA TYR A 350 20.72 8.47 15.58
C TYR A 350 20.03 8.89 14.29
N LYS A 351 19.16 9.92 14.31
CA LYS A 351 18.44 10.42 13.13
C LYS A 351 19.34 10.94 12.01
N ARG A 352 20.59 11.21 12.31
CA ARG A 352 21.59 11.51 11.28
C ARG A 352 21.76 10.37 10.29
N PHE A 353 21.62 9.12 10.74
CA PHE A 353 21.85 7.90 9.96
C PHE A 353 20.59 7.06 9.77
N TYR A 354 19.57 7.25 10.60
CA TYR A 354 18.28 6.60 10.55
C TYR A 354 17.15 7.61 10.85
N MET A 355 16.57 8.19 9.81
CA MET A 355 15.70 9.37 9.92
C MET A 355 14.22 9.07 9.67
N HIS A 356 13.83 7.84 9.27
CA HIS A 356 12.44 7.46 9.02
C HIS A 356 11.86 6.52 10.09
N ARG A 357 10.57 6.22 10.00
CA ARG A 357 9.91 5.23 10.86
C ARG A 357 10.28 3.81 10.41
N THR A 358 10.09 2.84 11.31
CA THR A 358 10.39 1.42 11.03
C THR A 358 9.27 0.72 10.27
N GLY A 359 8.17 1.40 9.95
CA GLY A 359 7.10 0.77 9.19
C GLY A 359 5.85 1.63 9.05
N HIS A 360 4.92 1.11 8.28
CA HIS A 360 3.59 1.67 8.01
C HIS A 360 2.57 0.52 7.83
N TRP A 361 1.26 0.83 7.84
CA TRP A 361 0.23 -0.14 7.47
C TRP A 361 0.37 -0.50 6.00
N LEU A 362 0.02 -1.74 5.67
CA LEU A 362 0.08 -2.28 4.31
C LEU A 362 -1.25 -2.94 3.95
N GLY A 363 -1.71 -2.79 2.71
CA GLY A 363 -2.95 -3.40 2.23
C GLY A 363 -3.29 -3.04 0.79
N LEU A 364 -4.49 -2.49 0.54
CA LEU A 364 -4.88 -1.97 -0.77
C LEU A 364 -4.06 -0.76 -1.20
N ASP A 365 -3.47 -0.05 -0.26
CA ASP A 365 -2.47 0.98 -0.53
C ASP A 365 -1.15 0.53 0.10
N VAL A 366 -0.01 0.94 -0.50
CA VAL A 366 1.30 0.64 0.09
C VAL A 366 1.44 1.30 1.46
N HIS A 367 1.08 2.57 1.58
CA HIS A 367 0.84 3.24 2.85
C HIS A 367 -0.65 3.16 3.14
N ASP A 368 -1.08 2.05 3.75
CA ASP A 368 -2.50 1.72 3.88
C ASP A 368 -3.21 2.55 4.94
N ALA A 369 -4.54 2.54 4.84
CA ALA A 369 -5.45 3.26 5.71
C ALA A 369 -5.40 2.76 7.17
N GLY A 370 -5.65 3.67 8.10
CA GLY A 370 -5.75 3.39 9.52
C GLY A 370 -4.96 4.35 10.39
N ASP A 371 -5.56 4.78 11.50
CA ASP A 371 -4.91 5.68 12.44
C ASP A 371 -3.77 4.96 13.19
N TYR A 372 -2.60 5.59 13.25
CA TYR A 372 -1.48 5.14 14.08
C TYR A 372 -1.67 5.48 15.56
N LYS A 373 -2.46 6.52 15.84
CA LYS A 373 -2.82 6.95 17.20
C LYS A 373 -4.30 7.28 17.29
N ARG A 374 -4.92 6.98 18.45
CA ARG A 374 -6.25 7.44 18.80
C ARG A 374 -6.24 8.12 20.17
N ALA A 375 -6.85 9.28 20.27
CA ALA A 375 -6.87 10.08 21.50
C ALA A 375 -5.47 10.23 22.14
N GLY A 376 -4.44 10.46 21.30
CA GLY A 376 -3.05 10.64 21.74
C GLY A 376 -2.29 9.36 22.09
N LYS A 377 -2.93 8.19 22.12
CA LYS A 377 -2.30 6.90 22.42
C LYS A 377 -1.99 6.13 21.14
N TRP A 378 -0.82 5.49 21.10
CA TRP A 378 -0.47 4.57 20.03
C TRP A 378 -1.48 3.43 19.94
N ARG A 379 -1.84 3.07 18.71
CA ARG A 379 -2.76 1.95 18.45
C ARG A 379 -2.14 0.66 18.96
N THR A 380 -2.96 -0.17 19.59
CA THR A 380 -2.60 -1.54 19.94
C THR A 380 -2.71 -2.43 18.70
N LEU A 381 -1.69 -3.24 18.46
CA LEU A 381 -1.68 -4.23 17.40
C LEU A 381 -2.68 -5.33 17.69
N ALA A 382 -3.42 -5.75 16.67
CA ALA A 382 -4.42 -6.82 16.73
C ALA A 382 -4.21 -7.82 15.60
N PRO A 383 -4.63 -9.10 15.77
CA PRO A 383 -4.56 -10.09 14.72
C PRO A 383 -5.27 -9.64 13.45
N GLY A 384 -4.69 -9.92 12.28
CA GLY A 384 -5.17 -9.46 10.98
C GLY A 384 -4.64 -8.09 10.53
N MET A 385 -3.96 -7.32 11.39
CA MET A 385 -3.24 -6.13 10.97
C MET A 385 -1.97 -6.52 10.22
N THR A 386 -1.67 -5.82 9.13
CA THR A 386 -0.46 -5.99 8.32
C THR A 386 0.33 -4.69 8.27
N LEU A 387 1.64 -4.78 8.40
CA LEU A 387 2.56 -3.64 8.45
C LEU A 387 3.91 -4.02 7.86
N THR A 388 4.70 -3.02 7.44
CA THR A 388 6.10 -3.19 7.08
C THR A 388 7.00 -3.13 8.31
N VAL A 389 8.17 -3.78 8.25
CA VAL A 389 9.26 -3.63 9.22
C VAL A 389 10.56 -3.41 8.44
N GLU A 390 11.01 -2.16 8.37
CA GLU A 390 11.98 -1.64 7.41
C GLU A 390 13.10 -0.78 8.02
N PRO A 391 13.79 -1.16 9.06
CA PRO A 391 14.90 -0.37 9.55
C PRO A 391 16.02 -0.26 8.52
N GLY A 392 16.76 0.86 8.57
CA GLY A 392 17.89 1.11 7.68
C GLY A 392 18.97 1.98 8.31
N LEU A 393 20.12 2.01 7.68
CA LEU A 393 21.22 2.94 7.95
C LEU A 393 21.73 3.54 6.64
N TYR A 394 21.93 4.85 6.64
CA TYR A 394 22.32 5.62 5.46
C TYR A 394 23.53 6.49 5.81
N ILE A 395 24.73 5.94 5.58
CA ILE A 395 26.00 6.52 6.03
C ILE A 395 26.63 7.29 4.86
N ARG A 396 26.17 8.54 4.65
CA ARG A 396 26.72 9.43 3.61
C ARG A 396 28.16 9.82 3.90
N ALA A 397 28.95 10.03 2.86
CA ALA A 397 30.31 10.57 2.97
C ALA A 397 30.29 11.92 3.69
N ALA A 398 31.12 12.04 4.73
CA ALA A 398 31.38 13.26 5.48
C ALA A 398 32.77 13.18 6.13
N ASP A 399 33.37 14.32 6.51
CA ASP A 399 34.74 14.36 7.04
C ASP A 399 34.88 13.61 8.36
N ASP A 400 33.82 13.62 9.18
CA ASP A 400 33.77 12.95 10.47
C ASP A 400 33.27 11.49 10.41
N VAL A 401 33.00 10.97 9.19
CA VAL A 401 32.64 9.57 8.96
C VAL A 401 33.90 8.80 8.54
N PRO A 402 34.22 7.66 9.20
CA PRO A 402 35.33 6.81 8.77
C PRO A 402 35.20 6.41 7.29
N GLU A 403 36.28 6.57 6.52
CA GLU A 403 36.29 6.35 5.07
C GLU A 403 35.69 4.97 4.68
N ARG A 404 36.00 3.92 5.44
CA ARG A 404 35.51 2.55 5.20
C ARG A 404 33.99 2.39 5.31
N LEU A 405 33.29 3.35 5.94
CA LEU A 405 31.85 3.32 6.17
C LEU A 405 31.09 4.30 5.27
N ARG A 406 31.79 5.17 4.52
CA ARG A 406 31.17 6.17 3.67
C ARG A 406 30.37 5.52 2.55
N ASP A 407 29.23 6.14 2.23
CA ASP A 407 28.33 5.75 1.13
C ASP A 407 27.77 4.32 1.24
N ILE A 408 27.68 3.81 2.48
CA ILE A 408 26.99 2.56 2.77
C ILE A 408 25.54 2.87 3.16
N GLY A 409 24.59 2.51 2.28
CA GLY A 409 23.16 2.53 2.54
C GLY A 409 22.62 1.10 2.63
N VAL A 410 21.92 0.78 3.72
CA VAL A 410 21.28 -0.53 3.95
C VAL A 410 19.89 -0.32 4.48
N ARG A 411 18.89 -0.93 3.85
CA ARG A 411 17.53 -1.15 4.36
C ARG A 411 17.18 -2.62 4.18
N ILE A 412 16.53 -3.20 5.18
CA ILE A 412 16.04 -4.58 5.15
C ILE A 412 14.59 -4.52 5.63
N GLU A 413 13.67 -4.90 4.76
CA GLU A 413 12.24 -4.77 4.97
C GLU A 413 11.50 -6.07 4.70
N ASP A 414 10.48 -6.32 5.49
CA ASP A 414 9.52 -7.39 5.27
C ASP A 414 8.09 -6.92 5.56
N ASP A 415 7.13 -7.50 4.81
CA ASP A 415 5.71 -7.46 5.12
C ASP A 415 5.41 -8.40 6.29
N VAL A 416 4.76 -7.90 7.33
CA VAL A 416 4.51 -8.65 8.56
C VAL A 416 3.03 -8.61 8.93
N LEU A 417 2.43 -9.78 9.11
CA LEU A 417 1.06 -9.99 9.60
C LEU A 417 1.07 -10.24 11.10
N VAL A 418 0.28 -9.49 11.85
CA VAL A 418 0.00 -9.78 13.27
C VAL A 418 -0.91 -10.99 13.37
N THR A 419 -0.54 -11.99 14.18
CA THR A 419 -1.32 -13.20 14.45
C THR A 419 -1.65 -13.33 15.93
N ASP A 420 -2.51 -14.28 16.30
CA ASP A 420 -2.84 -14.58 17.71
C ASP A 420 -1.60 -15.05 18.51
N ALA A 421 -0.67 -15.74 17.84
CA ALA A 421 0.51 -16.33 18.50
C ALA A 421 1.79 -15.46 18.37
N GLY A 422 1.74 -14.33 17.66
CA GLY A 422 2.88 -13.47 17.38
C GLY A 422 2.76 -12.77 16.03
N CYS A 423 3.60 -13.13 15.05
CA CYS A 423 3.51 -12.61 13.69
C CYS A 423 3.91 -13.65 12.64
N GLU A 424 3.50 -13.39 11.40
CA GLU A 424 3.93 -14.10 10.19
C GLU A 424 4.66 -13.12 9.28
N VAL A 425 5.87 -13.44 8.84
CA VAL A 425 6.61 -12.67 7.84
C VAL A 425 6.18 -13.16 6.46
N LEU A 426 5.42 -12.36 5.73
CA LEU A 426 4.81 -12.75 4.44
C LEU A 426 5.87 -12.88 3.33
N THR A 427 6.94 -12.09 3.42
CA THR A 427 8.04 -12.00 2.43
C THR A 427 9.25 -12.86 2.80
N ALA A 428 9.10 -13.83 3.71
CA ALA A 428 10.19 -14.66 4.23
C ALA A 428 10.99 -15.44 3.17
N GLU A 429 10.43 -15.68 1.99
CA GLU A 429 11.10 -16.37 0.88
C GLU A 429 12.22 -15.54 0.22
N ALA A 430 12.25 -14.22 0.44
CA ALA A 430 13.34 -13.36 -0.02
C ALA A 430 14.54 -13.48 0.95
N PRO A 431 15.72 -13.96 0.50
CA PRO A 431 16.85 -14.16 1.38
C PRO A 431 17.32 -12.83 1.99
N LYS A 432 17.63 -12.86 3.29
CA LYS A 432 18.22 -11.73 4.04
C LYS A 432 19.40 -12.14 4.92
N GLY A 433 19.69 -13.42 5.02
CA GLY A 433 20.94 -13.91 5.62
C GLY A 433 22.11 -13.67 4.68
N ILE A 434 23.23 -13.16 5.18
CA ILE A 434 24.43 -12.89 4.35
C ILE A 434 24.87 -14.14 3.59
N ALA A 435 24.90 -15.30 4.26
CA ALA A 435 25.29 -16.56 3.64
C ALA A 435 24.36 -16.99 2.49
N ASP A 436 23.05 -16.76 2.67
CA ASP A 436 22.04 -17.12 1.66
C ASP A 436 22.13 -16.19 0.44
N ILE A 437 22.37 -14.87 0.68
CA ILE A 437 22.56 -13.88 -0.38
C ILE A 437 23.83 -14.22 -1.18
N GLU A 438 24.96 -14.42 -0.50
CA GLU A 438 26.24 -14.76 -1.15
C GLU A 438 26.17 -16.10 -1.90
N ALA A 439 25.41 -17.08 -1.40
CA ALA A 439 25.18 -18.36 -2.12
C ALA A 439 24.38 -18.12 -3.40
N LEU A 440 23.26 -17.37 -3.31
CA LEU A 440 22.44 -17.06 -4.48
C LEU A 440 23.21 -16.29 -5.55
N LYS A 441 24.09 -15.36 -5.15
CA LYS A 441 24.94 -14.59 -6.07
C LYS A 441 25.95 -15.47 -6.80
N ARG A 442 26.56 -16.43 -6.12
CA ARG A 442 27.53 -17.37 -6.73
C ARG A 442 26.87 -18.39 -7.67
N ASP A 443 25.68 -18.88 -7.30
CA ASP A 443 24.99 -19.95 -8.04
C ASP A 443 24.21 -19.39 -9.25
N ALA A 444 24.16 -18.07 -9.42
CA ALA A 444 23.51 -17.44 -10.54
C ALA A 444 24.35 -17.56 -11.82
N PRO A 445 23.74 -17.91 -12.98
CA PRO A 445 24.41 -18.13 -14.25
C PRO A 445 25.10 -16.90 -14.83
#